data_bc19a3667a137b379d472f29249c4242
#
_entry.id   bc19a3667a137b379d472f29249c4242
#
_cell.length_a   1.000
_cell.length_b   1.000
_cell.length_c   1.000
_cell.angle_alpha   90.00
_cell.angle_beta   90.00
_cell.angle_gamma   90.00
#
_symmetry.space_group_name_H-M   'P 1'
#
loop_
_entity.id
_entity.type
_entity.pdbx_description
1 polymer ?
#
loop_
_entity_poly.entity_id
_entity_poly.type
_entity_poly.pdbx_seq_one_letter_code
_entity_poly.pdbx_strand_id
1 'polypeptide(L)'
;MRLVVLGAGAIGGFLGAHLARAGADVVLIARGPHLDAMRESGLRVIEAEGDWTVRVNVTDDFAAIRDATVVFVTLKAHSLPPVADRIASNLGAATSVVSAQNGIPWWYFQRLGGDLDGIHLETVDPGGTVARAIDPGRVIGCVVYPATSLVSPGVVRHVEGDRFSLGELDGSQSPRCVELSHLLASAGLKAPVQSRIRAELWLKLLGNAVFNPLSALTRATLGEMTRSPLVATVVRGAMEEVDAVARRVGIEVHVSIDQRIKGAERVGDHKTSMLQDLEARRPMEIDALTGSVVELGDRLGVPVPHLRTLYGSVKLLQAANL
;
A
#
# COMPACT_ATOMS: atom_id res chain seq x y z
N MET A 1 8.17 5.03 -22.43
CA MET A 1 8.47 4.54 -21.06
C MET A 1 7.91 3.14 -20.95
N ARG A 2 8.75 2.14 -20.66
CA ARG A 2 8.30 0.76 -20.44
C ARG A 2 8.04 0.55 -18.94
N LEU A 3 6.87 0.05 -18.61
CA LEU A 3 6.38 -0.11 -17.25
C LEU A 3 6.25 -1.58 -16.90
N VAL A 4 6.56 -1.92 -15.67
CA VAL A 4 6.27 -3.24 -15.10
C VAL A 4 5.46 -3.06 -13.83
N VAL A 5 4.38 -3.82 -13.69
CA VAL A 5 3.61 -3.91 -12.44
C VAL A 5 3.90 -5.26 -11.80
N LEU A 6 4.71 -5.25 -10.76
CA LEU A 6 5.06 -6.45 -10.00
C LEU A 6 4.02 -6.72 -8.90
N GLY A 7 3.20 -7.72 -9.13
CA GLY A 7 2.09 -8.08 -8.25
C GLY A 7 0.73 -7.61 -8.78
N ALA A 8 0.29 -8.14 -9.93
CA ALA A 8 -0.99 -7.79 -10.55
C ALA A 8 -2.21 -8.31 -9.73
N GLY A 9 -2.21 -8.09 -8.42
CA GLY A 9 -3.38 -8.31 -7.56
C GLY A 9 -4.45 -7.24 -7.76
N ALA A 10 -5.24 -6.92 -6.72
CA ALA A 10 -6.31 -5.94 -6.83
C ALA A 10 -5.80 -4.55 -7.25
N ILE A 11 -4.80 -4.01 -6.53
CA ILE A 11 -4.22 -2.68 -6.84
C ILE A 11 -3.40 -2.72 -8.13
N GLY A 12 -2.49 -3.69 -8.26
CA GLY A 12 -1.64 -3.76 -9.44
C GLY A 12 -2.42 -4.11 -10.72
N GLY A 13 -3.46 -4.93 -10.61
CA GLY A 13 -4.37 -5.20 -11.72
C GLY A 13 -5.14 -3.95 -12.15
N PHE A 14 -5.71 -3.21 -11.19
CA PHE A 14 -6.39 -1.94 -11.46
C PHE A 14 -5.46 -0.93 -12.16
N LEU A 15 -4.29 -0.69 -11.57
CA LEU A 15 -3.27 0.21 -12.13
C LEU A 15 -2.84 -0.23 -13.54
N GLY A 16 -2.49 -1.51 -13.69
CA GLY A 16 -2.02 -2.06 -14.97
C GLY A 16 -3.09 -2.06 -16.06
N ALA A 17 -4.35 -2.29 -15.70
CA ALA A 17 -5.47 -2.22 -16.63
C ALA A 17 -5.67 -0.79 -17.17
N HIS A 18 -5.65 0.23 -16.29
CA HIS A 18 -5.76 1.63 -16.68
C HIS A 18 -4.60 2.05 -17.61
N LEU A 19 -3.37 1.68 -17.27
CA LEU A 19 -2.19 1.94 -18.10
C LEU A 19 -2.29 1.26 -19.47
N ALA A 20 -2.67 -0.01 -19.50
CA ALA A 20 -2.84 -0.74 -20.78
C ALA A 20 -3.97 -0.15 -21.63
N ARG A 21 -5.09 0.23 -21.02
CA ARG A 21 -6.22 0.88 -21.73
C ARG A 21 -5.83 2.22 -22.34
N ALA A 22 -4.93 2.95 -21.67
CA ALA A 22 -4.37 4.21 -22.18
C ALA A 22 -3.28 4.02 -23.24
N GLY A 23 -2.95 2.77 -23.63
CA GLY A 23 -1.95 2.46 -24.65
C GLY A 23 -0.50 2.51 -24.15
N ALA A 24 -0.27 2.50 -22.83
CA ALA A 24 1.07 2.45 -22.27
C ALA A 24 1.72 1.07 -22.53
N ASP A 25 3.05 1.04 -22.75
CA ASP A 25 3.83 -0.20 -22.77
C ASP A 25 3.99 -0.72 -21.34
N VAL A 26 3.06 -1.57 -20.92
CA VAL A 26 3.01 -2.13 -19.56
C VAL A 26 2.97 -3.65 -19.57
N VAL A 27 3.81 -4.26 -18.73
CA VAL A 27 3.82 -5.70 -18.46
C VAL A 27 3.41 -5.93 -17.02
N LEU A 28 2.47 -6.85 -16.78
CA LEU A 28 2.02 -7.23 -15.47
C LEU A 28 2.72 -8.54 -15.06
N ILE A 29 3.28 -8.57 -13.85
CA ILE A 29 3.82 -9.81 -13.27
C ILE A 29 2.80 -10.37 -12.30
N ALA A 30 2.28 -11.55 -12.63
CA ALA A 30 1.30 -12.30 -11.87
C ALA A 30 1.65 -13.79 -11.81
N ARG A 31 0.86 -14.58 -11.09
CA ARG A 31 1.07 -16.04 -11.00
C ARG A 31 -0.24 -16.80 -10.88
N GLY A 32 -0.17 -18.09 -11.17
CA GLY A 32 -1.28 -19.04 -10.99
C GLY A 32 -2.55 -18.67 -11.77
N PRO A 33 -3.73 -19.06 -11.30
CA PRO A 33 -4.98 -18.90 -12.04
C PRO A 33 -5.27 -17.47 -12.49
N HIS A 34 -4.77 -16.47 -11.77
CA HIS A 34 -4.96 -15.06 -12.15
C HIS A 34 -4.14 -14.70 -13.39
N LEU A 35 -2.91 -15.19 -13.48
CA LEU A 35 -2.07 -15.05 -14.68
C LEU A 35 -2.74 -15.72 -15.89
N ASP A 36 -3.21 -16.97 -15.71
CA ASP A 36 -3.80 -17.76 -16.81
C ASP A 36 -5.06 -17.10 -17.35
N ALA A 37 -5.94 -16.63 -16.46
CA ALA A 37 -7.16 -15.92 -16.84
C ALA A 37 -6.86 -14.62 -17.62
N MET A 38 -5.84 -13.85 -17.19
CA MET A 38 -5.44 -12.62 -17.91
C MET A 38 -4.86 -12.91 -19.29
N ARG A 39 -4.10 -14.02 -19.44
CA ARG A 39 -3.58 -14.46 -20.76
C ARG A 39 -4.70 -14.85 -21.70
N GLU A 40 -5.65 -15.60 -21.21
CA GLU A 40 -6.76 -16.13 -22.02
C GLU A 40 -7.78 -15.05 -22.38
N SER A 41 -8.28 -14.33 -21.38
CA SER A 41 -9.48 -13.49 -21.50
C SER A 41 -9.19 -11.98 -21.36
N GLY A 42 -7.95 -11.59 -21.00
CA GLY A 42 -7.61 -10.23 -20.61
C GLY A 42 -7.97 -9.92 -19.16
N LEU A 43 -7.77 -8.69 -18.76
CA LEU A 43 -8.07 -8.20 -17.42
C LEU A 43 -9.36 -7.39 -17.44
N ARG A 44 -10.37 -7.88 -16.71
CA ARG A 44 -11.67 -7.21 -16.55
C ARG A 44 -11.64 -6.32 -15.31
N VAL A 45 -12.10 -5.09 -15.47
CA VAL A 45 -12.32 -4.13 -14.38
C VAL A 45 -13.80 -3.85 -14.27
N ILE A 46 -14.33 -4.00 -13.05
CA ILE A 46 -15.72 -3.69 -12.69
C ILE A 46 -15.72 -2.35 -11.98
N GLU A 47 -16.37 -1.35 -12.55
CA GLU A 47 -16.51 0.01 -12.00
C GLU A 47 -17.98 0.44 -11.94
N ALA A 48 -18.26 1.53 -11.23
CA ALA A 48 -19.62 2.06 -11.10
C ALA A 48 -20.20 2.54 -12.46
N GLU A 49 -19.31 3.06 -13.33
CA GLU A 49 -19.67 3.55 -14.67
C GLU A 49 -19.83 2.43 -15.71
N GLY A 50 -19.51 1.20 -15.35
CA GLY A 50 -19.61 0.01 -16.19
C GLY A 50 -18.33 -0.82 -16.26
N ASP A 51 -18.51 -2.05 -16.65
CA ASP A 51 -17.41 -3.03 -16.76
C ASP A 51 -16.70 -2.90 -18.10
N TRP A 52 -15.39 -3.10 -18.09
CA TRP A 52 -14.59 -3.14 -19.28
C TRP A 52 -13.46 -4.17 -19.18
N THR A 53 -12.94 -4.60 -20.32
CA THR A 53 -11.85 -5.58 -20.39
C THR A 53 -10.76 -5.04 -21.29
N VAL A 54 -9.51 -5.26 -20.92
CA VAL A 54 -8.34 -4.89 -21.71
C VAL A 54 -7.40 -6.07 -21.86
N ARG A 55 -6.79 -6.23 -23.03
CA ARG A 55 -5.68 -7.17 -23.22
C ARG A 55 -4.43 -6.57 -22.58
N VAL A 56 -3.76 -7.38 -21.76
CA VAL A 56 -2.54 -6.99 -21.04
C VAL A 56 -1.41 -7.96 -21.38
N ASN A 57 -0.19 -7.44 -21.46
CA ASN A 57 0.99 -8.28 -21.46
C ASN A 57 1.21 -8.79 -20.03
N VAL A 58 1.18 -10.09 -19.84
CA VAL A 58 1.30 -10.68 -18.50
C VAL A 58 2.26 -11.86 -18.48
N THR A 59 3.09 -11.95 -17.44
CA THR A 59 4.08 -13.00 -17.24
C THR A 59 4.27 -13.32 -15.76
N ASP A 60 4.92 -14.42 -15.44
CA ASP A 60 5.45 -14.76 -14.12
C ASP A 60 6.98 -14.61 -14.03
N ASP A 61 7.61 -14.23 -15.17
CA ASP A 61 9.05 -14.05 -15.25
C ASP A 61 9.49 -12.64 -14.82
N PHE A 62 10.35 -12.56 -13.80
CA PHE A 62 10.95 -11.32 -13.34
C PHE A 62 11.95 -10.72 -14.36
N ALA A 63 12.39 -11.48 -15.36
CA ALA A 63 13.22 -10.94 -16.42
C ALA A 63 12.55 -9.78 -17.18
N ALA A 64 11.22 -9.69 -17.16
CA ALA A 64 10.47 -8.55 -17.70
C ALA A 64 10.86 -7.19 -17.06
N ILE A 65 11.47 -7.21 -15.86
CA ILE A 65 11.95 -6.00 -15.16
C ILE A 65 13.19 -5.40 -15.85
N ARG A 66 14.01 -6.19 -16.55
CA ARG A 66 15.34 -5.76 -17.06
C ARG A 66 15.29 -4.51 -17.94
N ASP A 67 14.28 -4.43 -18.79
CA ASP A 67 14.11 -3.32 -19.73
C ASP A 67 13.12 -2.27 -19.25
N ALA A 68 12.67 -2.38 -17.98
CA ALA A 68 11.69 -1.44 -17.44
C ALA A 68 12.34 -0.09 -17.10
N THR A 69 11.68 0.99 -17.49
CA THR A 69 11.98 2.33 -17.00
C THR A 69 11.47 2.50 -15.57
N VAL A 70 10.29 1.93 -15.29
CA VAL A 70 9.64 2.00 -13.98
C VAL A 70 9.05 0.64 -13.61
N VAL A 71 9.29 0.22 -12.37
CA VAL A 71 8.67 -0.97 -11.76
C VAL A 71 7.76 -0.51 -10.60
N PHE A 72 6.46 -0.73 -10.74
CA PHE A 72 5.51 -0.58 -9.64
C PHE A 72 5.51 -1.85 -8.80
N VAL A 73 5.93 -1.76 -7.55
CA VAL A 73 5.85 -2.86 -6.58
C VAL A 73 4.52 -2.74 -5.84
N THR A 74 3.56 -3.56 -6.26
CA THR A 74 2.19 -3.63 -5.71
C THR A 74 1.95 -4.96 -4.97
N LEU A 75 3.03 -5.67 -4.66
CA LEU A 75 2.99 -6.82 -3.75
C LEU A 75 2.59 -6.36 -2.35
N LYS A 76 1.92 -7.22 -1.60
CA LYS A 76 1.72 -6.99 -0.18
C LYS A 76 3.06 -6.91 0.55
N ALA A 77 3.14 -6.10 1.61
CA ALA A 77 4.39 -5.83 2.33
C ALA A 77 5.13 -7.11 2.72
N HIS A 78 4.44 -8.09 3.31
CA HIS A 78 5.03 -9.38 3.72
C HIS A 78 5.50 -10.28 2.54
N SER A 79 5.07 -9.98 1.32
CA SER A 79 5.48 -10.74 0.12
C SER A 79 6.72 -10.16 -0.57
N LEU A 80 7.20 -9.00 -0.15
CA LEU A 80 8.33 -8.33 -0.78
C LEU A 80 9.68 -8.89 -0.34
N PRO A 81 9.99 -9.07 0.98
CA PRO A 81 11.30 -9.54 1.42
C PRO A 81 11.74 -10.85 0.76
N PRO A 82 10.90 -11.89 0.60
CA PRO A 82 11.30 -13.14 -0.05
C PRO A 82 11.73 -13.02 -1.51
N VAL A 83 11.39 -11.93 -2.19
CA VAL A 83 11.68 -11.72 -3.62
C VAL A 83 12.59 -10.52 -3.89
N ALA A 84 13.07 -9.84 -2.84
CA ALA A 84 13.87 -8.62 -2.95
C ALA A 84 15.12 -8.79 -3.82
N ASP A 85 15.92 -9.84 -3.58
CA ASP A 85 17.12 -10.14 -4.36
C ASP A 85 16.80 -10.45 -5.82
N ARG A 86 15.66 -11.14 -6.06
CA ARG A 86 15.21 -11.43 -7.41
C ARG A 86 14.76 -10.17 -8.16
N ILE A 87 14.15 -9.22 -7.47
CA ILE A 87 13.86 -7.89 -8.02
C ILE A 87 15.18 -7.19 -8.35
N ALA A 88 16.05 -7.05 -7.36
CA ALA A 88 17.32 -6.32 -7.48
C ALA A 88 18.19 -6.83 -8.63
N SER A 89 18.34 -8.16 -8.79
CA SER A 89 19.12 -8.77 -9.86
C SER A 89 18.56 -8.56 -11.27
N ASN A 90 17.31 -8.13 -11.38
CA ASN A 90 16.67 -7.81 -12.65
C ASN A 90 16.46 -6.30 -12.89
N LEU A 91 16.82 -5.43 -11.92
CA LEU A 91 16.71 -3.98 -12.14
C LEU A 91 17.78 -3.49 -13.14
N GLY A 92 17.35 -2.82 -14.20
CA GLY A 92 18.24 -2.09 -15.09
C GLY A 92 18.93 -0.92 -14.36
N ALA A 93 20.03 -0.38 -14.93
CA ALA A 93 20.81 0.68 -14.30
C ALA A 93 20.01 1.94 -13.96
N ALA A 94 19.04 2.31 -14.82
CA ALA A 94 18.21 3.52 -14.67
C ALA A 94 16.77 3.24 -14.21
N THR A 95 16.43 1.99 -13.88
CA THR A 95 15.06 1.63 -13.49
C THR A 95 14.68 2.28 -12.17
N SER A 96 13.56 3.00 -12.15
CA SER A 96 12.92 3.52 -10.92
C SER A 96 11.98 2.48 -10.32
N VAL A 97 11.89 2.44 -8.99
CA VAL A 97 11.03 1.53 -8.23
C VAL A 97 9.96 2.34 -7.52
N VAL A 98 8.70 2.18 -7.90
CA VAL A 98 7.56 2.81 -7.22
C VAL A 98 7.00 1.83 -6.19
N SER A 99 7.18 2.14 -4.91
CA SER A 99 6.68 1.31 -3.81
C SER A 99 5.24 1.68 -3.48
N ALA A 100 4.29 0.91 -4.01
CA ALA A 100 2.85 1.14 -3.92
C ALA A 100 2.19 0.20 -2.88
N GLN A 101 2.74 0.17 -1.67
CA GLN A 101 2.35 -0.71 -0.58
C GLN A 101 1.64 0.07 0.54
N ASN A 102 0.77 -0.62 1.29
CA ASN A 102 0.13 -0.05 2.47
C ASN A 102 1.05 -0.12 3.70
N GLY A 103 0.78 0.73 4.69
CA GLY A 103 1.52 0.77 5.94
C GLY A 103 2.80 1.60 5.84
N ILE A 104 3.70 1.42 6.81
CA ILE A 104 5.05 2.00 6.74
C ILE A 104 5.86 1.13 5.76
N PRO A 105 6.37 1.69 4.65
CA PRO A 105 7.14 0.89 3.69
C PRO A 105 8.60 0.75 4.15
N TRP A 106 9.28 -0.26 3.62
CA TRP A 106 10.68 -0.58 3.92
C TRP A 106 11.65 0.60 3.74
N TRP A 107 11.35 1.51 2.78
CA TRP A 107 12.18 2.67 2.46
C TRP A 107 11.96 3.87 3.38
N TYR A 108 10.99 3.82 4.30
CA TYR A 108 10.53 4.99 5.05
C TYR A 108 11.67 5.76 5.73
N PHE A 109 12.61 5.05 6.33
CA PHE A 109 13.74 5.62 7.04
C PHE A 109 15.00 5.78 6.17
N GLN A 110 14.94 5.38 4.91
CA GLN A 110 16.06 5.56 3.98
C GLN A 110 16.11 7.01 3.49
N ARG A 111 17.30 7.62 3.54
CA ARG A 111 17.50 9.04 3.15
C ARG A 111 16.60 10.02 3.91
N LEU A 112 16.28 9.71 5.15
CA LEU A 112 15.47 10.55 6.03
C LEU A 112 16.30 11.69 6.66
N GLY A 113 17.56 11.38 6.96
CA GLY A 113 18.43 12.24 7.77
C GLY A 113 18.16 12.11 9.27
N GLY A 114 19.08 12.61 10.10
CA GLY A 114 19.00 12.53 11.56
C GLY A 114 19.19 11.12 12.12
N ASP A 115 18.81 10.93 13.39
CA ASP A 115 19.13 9.71 14.16
C ASP A 115 18.37 8.45 13.69
N LEU A 116 17.29 8.64 12.92
CA LEU A 116 16.48 7.52 12.40
C LEU A 116 16.86 7.17 10.95
N ASP A 117 17.84 7.84 10.34
CA ASP A 117 18.23 7.55 8.96
C ASP A 117 18.82 6.15 8.82
N GLY A 118 18.40 5.44 7.80
CA GLY A 118 18.92 4.12 7.46
C GLY A 118 18.42 2.96 8.36
N ILE A 119 17.62 3.21 9.40
CA ILE A 119 17.04 2.10 10.17
C ILE A 119 16.03 1.31 9.34
N HIS A 120 15.81 0.07 9.71
CA HIS A 120 14.72 -0.76 9.19
C HIS A 120 13.82 -1.21 10.34
N LEU A 121 12.56 -1.51 10.01
CA LEU A 121 11.60 -2.10 10.93
C LEU A 121 11.51 -3.59 10.69
N GLU A 122 11.68 -4.40 11.74
CA GLU A 122 11.61 -5.86 11.64
C GLU A 122 10.23 -6.36 11.23
N THR A 123 9.19 -5.62 11.57
CA THR A 123 7.81 -5.90 11.15
C THR A 123 7.55 -5.72 9.66
N VAL A 124 8.41 -4.97 8.96
CA VAL A 124 8.22 -4.61 7.55
C VAL A 124 9.30 -5.21 6.65
N ASP A 125 10.53 -5.12 7.09
CA ASP A 125 11.72 -5.56 6.36
C ASP A 125 12.66 -6.34 7.29
N PRO A 126 12.29 -7.60 7.62
CA PRO A 126 13.08 -8.42 8.54
C PRO A 126 14.55 -8.49 8.13
N GLY A 127 15.41 -8.09 9.09
CA GLY A 127 16.85 -8.02 8.89
C GLY A 127 17.30 -7.01 7.83
N GLY A 128 16.45 -6.09 7.36
CA GLY A 128 16.80 -5.08 6.35
C GLY A 128 17.04 -5.66 4.95
N THR A 129 16.43 -6.78 4.62
CA THR A 129 16.66 -7.51 3.38
C THR A 129 16.33 -6.69 2.13
N VAL A 130 15.19 -6.00 2.13
CA VAL A 130 14.75 -5.19 0.99
C VAL A 130 15.62 -3.93 0.87
N ALA A 131 15.90 -3.26 2.02
CA ALA A 131 16.73 -2.05 2.05
C ALA A 131 18.17 -2.30 1.56
N ARG A 132 18.70 -3.51 1.78
CA ARG A 132 20.02 -3.89 1.23
C ARG A 132 19.98 -4.24 -0.24
N ALA A 133 18.88 -4.84 -0.71
CA ALA A 133 18.75 -5.32 -2.09
C ALA A 133 18.46 -4.19 -3.08
N ILE A 134 17.62 -3.21 -2.69
CA ILE A 134 17.13 -2.14 -3.57
C ILE A 134 17.70 -0.80 -3.10
N ASP A 135 18.50 -0.17 -3.96
CA ASP A 135 19.04 1.17 -3.71
C ASP A 135 17.90 2.18 -3.49
N PRO A 136 17.83 2.86 -2.33
CA PRO A 136 16.80 3.86 -2.05
C PRO A 136 16.84 5.06 -3.02
N GLY A 137 17.94 5.32 -3.70
CA GLY A 137 18.03 6.34 -4.75
C GLY A 137 17.14 6.05 -5.98
N ARG A 138 16.72 4.80 -6.15
CA ARG A 138 15.79 4.38 -7.23
C ARG A 138 14.32 4.53 -6.84
N VAL A 139 14.03 4.73 -5.55
CA VAL A 139 12.68 4.64 -5.03
C VAL A 139 11.91 5.94 -5.24
N ILE A 140 10.69 5.80 -5.75
CA ILE A 140 9.64 6.82 -5.67
C ILE A 140 8.60 6.29 -4.70
N GLY A 141 8.33 7.02 -3.63
CA GLY A 141 7.26 6.71 -2.68
C GLY A 141 5.90 6.84 -3.34
N CYS A 142 4.99 5.94 -3.01
CA CYS A 142 3.61 5.99 -3.50
C CYS A 142 2.61 5.69 -2.40
N VAL A 143 1.65 6.58 -2.18
CA VAL A 143 0.50 6.33 -1.30
C VAL A 143 -0.72 6.01 -2.15
N VAL A 144 -1.25 4.80 -2.01
CA VAL A 144 -2.32 4.23 -2.84
C VAL A 144 -3.67 4.46 -2.15
N TYR A 145 -4.60 5.10 -2.82
CA TYR A 145 -5.95 5.37 -2.28
C TYR A 145 -7.07 4.52 -2.88
N PRO A 146 -6.96 3.96 -4.11
CA PRO A 146 -8.01 3.12 -4.66
C PRO A 146 -8.40 1.97 -3.73
N ALA A 147 -9.70 1.81 -3.52
CA ALA A 147 -10.29 0.66 -2.88
C ALA A 147 -10.65 -0.36 -3.97
N THR A 148 -9.89 -1.43 -4.06
CA THR A 148 -10.04 -2.46 -5.07
C THR A 148 -10.07 -3.85 -4.45
N SER A 149 -10.71 -4.80 -5.12
CA SER A 149 -10.70 -6.21 -4.73
C SER A 149 -10.53 -7.13 -5.93
N LEU A 150 -9.87 -8.27 -5.73
CA LEU A 150 -9.83 -9.34 -6.70
C LEU A 150 -11.07 -10.22 -6.51
N VAL A 151 -12.03 -10.14 -7.43
CA VAL A 151 -13.31 -10.86 -7.37
C VAL A 151 -13.14 -12.32 -7.76
N SER A 152 -12.39 -12.54 -8.83
CA SER A 152 -12.02 -13.85 -9.36
C SER A 152 -10.74 -13.72 -10.20
N PRO A 153 -10.10 -14.81 -10.61
CA PRO A 153 -8.99 -14.75 -11.55
C PRO A 153 -9.34 -13.90 -12.77
N GLY A 154 -8.48 -12.93 -13.12
CA GLY A 154 -8.70 -12.02 -14.25
C GLY A 154 -9.72 -10.89 -14.01
N VAL A 155 -10.32 -10.77 -12.82
CA VAL A 155 -11.39 -9.79 -12.56
C VAL A 155 -11.09 -8.94 -11.32
N VAL A 156 -10.89 -7.66 -11.51
CA VAL A 156 -10.70 -6.66 -10.45
C VAL A 156 -11.96 -5.79 -10.33
N ARG A 157 -12.43 -5.59 -9.11
CA ARG A 157 -13.48 -4.60 -8.81
C ARG A 157 -12.85 -3.36 -8.20
N HIS A 158 -13.16 -2.22 -8.74
CA HIS A 158 -12.91 -0.89 -8.19
C HIS A 158 -14.16 -0.41 -7.45
N VAL A 159 -13.99 0.07 -6.23
CA VAL A 159 -15.09 0.54 -5.39
C VAL A 159 -15.09 2.06 -5.33
N GLU A 160 -13.92 2.65 -5.01
CA GLU A 160 -13.75 4.09 -4.90
C GLU A 160 -12.27 4.49 -4.96
N GLY A 161 -12.03 5.79 -5.23
CA GLY A 161 -10.69 6.39 -5.21
C GLY A 161 -9.88 6.05 -6.46
N ASP A 162 -9.16 7.03 -6.95
CA ASP A 162 -8.37 6.95 -8.19
C ASP A 162 -6.95 7.54 -8.00
N ARG A 163 -6.57 7.85 -6.75
CA ARG A 163 -5.35 8.61 -6.44
C ARG A 163 -4.19 7.72 -6.02
N PHE A 164 -3.06 7.92 -6.70
CA PHE A 164 -1.73 7.38 -6.39
C PHE A 164 -0.80 8.56 -6.12
N SER A 165 -0.70 9.02 -4.86
CA SER A 165 0.18 10.14 -4.52
C SER A 165 1.64 9.71 -4.62
N LEU A 166 2.43 10.38 -5.44
CA LEU A 166 3.84 10.08 -5.69
C LEU A 166 4.74 11.07 -4.94
N GLY A 167 5.99 10.70 -4.65
CA GLY A 167 6.97 11.63 -4.11
C GLY A 167 8.36 11.04 -4.00
N GLU A 168 9.37 11.88 -4.23
CA GLU A 168 10.76 11.52 -3.96
C GLU A 168 11.01 11.45 -2.45
N LEU A 169 11.98 10.61 -2.05
CA LEU A 169 12.29 10.42 -0.63
C LEU A 169 12.91 11.67 0.02
N ASP A 170 13.53 12.54 -0.77
CA ASP A 170 14.11 13.82 -0.33
C ASP A 170 13.14 15.00 -0.46
N GLY A 171 11.92 14.76 -0.95
CA GLY A 171 10.89 15.77 -1.15
C GLY A 171 11.07 16.62 -2.42
N SER A 172 12.06 16.33 -3.27
CA SER A 172 12.25 17.01 -4.54
C SER A 172 11.15 16.70 -5.55
N GLN A 173 10.97 17.61 -6.52
CA GLN A 173 10.11 17.39 -7.69
C GLN A 173 11.00 17.00 -8.89
N SER A 174 11.43 15.74 -8.90
CA SER A 174 12.30 15.24 -9.96
C SER A 174 11.55 15.09 -11.31
N PRO A 175 12.25 15.20 -12.44
CA PRO A 175 11.66 14.96 -13.76
C PRO A 175 10.99 13.58 -13.85
N ARG A 176 11.61 12.50 -13.33
CA ARG A 176 11.05 11.15 -13.36
C ARG A 176 9.72 11.03 -12.62
N CYS A 177 9.59 11.74 -11.47
CA CYS A 177 8.36 11.73 -10.68
C CYS A 177 7.25 12.52 -11.38
N VAL A 178 7.58 13.66 -12.01
CA VAL A 178 6.64 14.49 -12.78
C VAL A 178 6.17 13.75 -14.05
N GLU A 179 7.07 13.14 -14.81
CA GLU A 179 6.72 12.35 -15.99
C GLU A 179 5.79 11.19 -15.65
N LEU A 180 6.08 10.50 -14.53
CA LEU A 180 5.24 9.41 -14.05
C LEU A 180 3.85 9.91 -13.64
N SER A 181 3.77 11.06 -12.98
CA SER A 181 2.50 11.71 -12.64
C SER A 181 1.66 12.00 -13.89
N HIS A 182 2.26 12.57 -14.92
CA HIS A 182 1.57 12.85 -16.18
C HIS A 182 1.11 11.56 -16.89
N LEU A 183 1.94 10.53 -16.86
CA LEU A 183 1.58 9.21 -17.44
C LEU A 183 0.36 8.61 -16.74
N LEU A 184 0.34 8.60 -15.41
CA LEU A 184 -0.81 8.10 -14.64
C LEU A 184 -2.05 8.96 -14.89
N ALA A 185 -1.89 10.28 -14.99
CA ALA A 185 -2.99 11.19 -15.32
C ALA A 185 -3.58 10.91 -16.71
N SER A 186 -2.74 10.63 -17.70
CA SER A 186 -3.20 10.24 -19.05
C SER A 186 -3.95 8.91 -19.07
N ALA A 187 -3.71 8.05 -18.09
CA ALA A 187 -4.44 6.80 -17.87
C ALA A 187 -5.73 6.97 -17.03
N GLY A 188 -6.13 8.21 -16.72
CA GLY A 188 -7.34 8.52 -15.96
C GLY A 188 -7.17 8.40 -14.44
N LEU A 189 -5.94 8.33 -13.94
CA LEU A 189 -5.62 8.21 -12.51
C LEU A 189 -5.07 9.53 -11.96
N LYS A 190 -5.43 9.90 -10.74
CA LYS A 190 -4.84 11.06 -10.07
C LYS A 190 -3.49 10.68 -9.46
N ALA A 191 -2.44 11.37 -9.84
CA ALA A 191 -1.10 11.09 -9.35
C ALA A 191 -0.34 12.37 -8.93
N PRO A 192 -0.83 13.10 -7.90
CA PRO A 192 -0.16 14.32 -7.46
C PRO A 192 1.24 14.01 -6.92
N VAL A 193 2.21 14.87 -7.26
CA VAL A 193 3.57 14.81 -6.72
C VAL A 193 3.61 15.54 -5.38
N GLN A 194 3.99 14.83 -4.33
CA GLN A 194 4.05 15.30 -2.95
C GLN A 194 5.48 15.57 -2.52
N SER A 195 5.77 16.78 -2.07
CA SER A 195 7.06 17.11 -1.44
C SER A 195 7.22 16.48 -0.05
N ARG A 196 6.14 16.06 0.58
CA ARG A 196 6.10 15.46 1.92
C ARG A 196 5.41 14.10 1.89
N ILE A 197 5.90 13.18 1.04
CA ILE A 197 5.28 11.86 0.85
C ILE A 197 5.13 11.05 2.15
N ARG A 198 6.07 11.22 3.10
CA ARG A 198 5.99 10.58 4.42
C ARG A 198 4.81 11.11 5.26
N ALA A 199 4.52 12.42 5.18
CA ALA A 199 3.35 12.99 5.87
C ALA A 199 2.04 12.47 5.27
N GLU A 200 1.96 12.35 3.93
CA GLU A 200 0.83 11.75 3.22
C GLU A 200 0.60 10.28 3.64
N LEU A 201 1.69 9.55 3.85
CA LEU A 201 1.65 8.17 4.35
C LEU A 201 1.06 8.11 5.76
N TRP A 202 1.51 8.95 6.69
CA TRP A 202 0.99 8.99 8.06
C TRP A 202 -0.48 9.43 8.11
N LEU A 203 -0.89 10.35 7.24
CA LEU A 203 -2.29 10.74 7.10
C LEU A 203 -3.20 9.54 6.78
N LYS A 204 -2.76 8.67 5.86
CA LYS A 204 -3.48 7.43 5.55
C LYS A 204 -3.38 6.43 6.68
N LEU A 205 -2.20 6.27 7.26
CA LEU A 205 -1.91 5.32 8.33
C LEU A 205 -2.72 5.62 9.60
N LEU A 206 -2.99 6.89 9.92
CA LEU A 206 -3.82 7.31 11.04
C LEU A 206 -5.19 6.59 11.06
N GLY A 207 -5.76 6.30 9.89
CA GLY A 207 -6.97 5.50 9.80
C GLY A 207 -6.69 4.00 9.67
N ASN A 208 -5.78 3.62 8.78
CA ASN A 208 -5.60 2.22 8.44
C ASN A 208 -4.99 1.39 9.57
N ALA A 209 -4.08 1.96 10.36
CA ALA A 209 -3.49 1.26 11.53
C ALA A 209 -4.52 0.95 12.62
N VAL A 210 -5.69 1.62 12.60
CA VAL A 210 -6.74 1.50 13.61
C VAL A 210 -7.98 0.79 13.07
N PHE A 211 -8.58 1.29 12.00
CA PHE A 211 -9.81 0.73 11.47
C PHE A 211 -9.63 -0.67 10.87
N ASN A 212 -8.49 -0.92 10.20
CA ASN A 212 -8.29 -2.23 9.57
C ASN A 212 -8.25 -3.38 10.57
N PRO A 213 -7.43 -3.33 11.65
CA PRO A 213 -7.44 -4.38 12.67
C PRO A 213 -8.79 -4.50 13.39
N LEU A 214 -9.43 -3.39 13.75
CA LEU A 214 -10.75 -3.40 14.38
C LEU A 214 -11.80 -4.06 13.48
N SER A 215 -11.83 -3.72 12.20
CA SER A 215 -12.74 -4.32 11.21
C SER A 215 -12.51 -5.83 11.08
N ALA A 216 -11.26 -6.28 11.05
CA ALA A 216 -10.94 -7.71 11.01
C ALA A 216 -11.42 -8.46 12.27
N LEU A 217 -11.22 -7.88 13.46
CA LEU A 217 -11.61 -8.47 14.74
C LEU A 217 -13.12 -8.53 14.93
N THR A 218 -13.83 -7.45 14.56
CA THR A 218 -15.27 -7.29 14.80
C THR A 218 -16.13 -7.72 13.62
N ARG A 219 -15.55 -7.88 12.44
CA ARG A 219 -16.20 -8.03 11.12
C ARG A 219 -17.08 -6.85 10.74
N ALA A 220 -16.94 -5.73 11.43
CA ALA A 220 -17.71 -4.51 11.20
C ALA A 220 -17.16 -3.69 10.03
N THR A 221 -18.05 -2.97 9.37
CA THR A 221 -17.75 -1.93 8.39
C THR A 221 -17.26 -0.64 9.05
N LEU A 222 -16.72 0.30 8.27
CA LEU A 222 -16.30 1.61 8.78
C LEU A 222 -17.46 2.35 9.46
N GLY A 223 -18.64 2.38 8.82
CA GLY A 223 -19.80 3.03 9.38
C GLY A 223 -20.30 2.41 10.69
N GLU A 224 -20.30 1.07 10.80
CA GLU A 224 -20.70 0.40 12.03
C GLU A 224 -19.73 0.71 13.18
N MET A 225 -18.41 0.72 12.93
CA MET A 225 -17.40 1.05 13.93
C MET A 225 -17.53 2.50 14.43
N THR A 226 -17.78 3.46 13.53
CA THR A 226 -17.90 4.89 13.90
C THR A 226 -19.19 5.21 14.65
N ARG A 227 -20.26 4.46 14.39
CA ARG A 227 -21.56 4.62 15.09
C ARG A 227 -21.60 3.97 16.47
N SER A 228 -20.63 3.10 16.83
CA SER A 228 -20.57 2.44 18.14
C SER A 228 -19.82 3.31 19.16
N PRO A 229 -20.46 3.83 20.23
CA PRO A 229 -19.79 4.70 21.18
C PRO A 229 -18.59 4.05 21.90
N LEU A 230 -18.67 2.75 22.21
CA LEU A 230 -17.59 2.02 22.86
C LEU A 230 -16.40 1.82 21.90
N VAL A 231 -16.68 1.46 20.65
CA VAL A 231 -15.64 1.30 19.63
C VAL A 231 -15.01 2.65 19.29
N ALA A 232 -15.79 3.74 19.23
CA ALA A 232 -15.28 5.09 18.99
C ALA A 232 -14.24 5.53 20.02
N THR A 233 -14.38 5.11 21.29
CA THR A 233 -13.38 5.36 22.34
C THR A 233 -12.06 4.66 22.03
N VAL A 234 -12.10 3.39 21.62
CA VAL A 234 -10.90 2.62 21.22
C VAL A 234 -10.25 3.22 19.97
N VAL A 235 -11.08 3.60 18.98
CA VAL A 235 -10.60 4.25 17.73
C VAL A 235 -9.85 5.53 18.08
N ARG A 236 -10.41 6.38 18.93
CA ARG A 236 -9.79 7.64 19.35
C ARG A 236 -8.46 7.39 20.05
N GLY A 237 -8.42 6.56 21.09
CA GLY A 237 -7.20 6.26 21.82
C GLY A 237 -6.10 5.68 20.93
N ALA A 238 -6.45 4.74 20.04
CA ALA A 238 -5.49 4.17 19.10
C ALA A 238 -4.99 5.21 18.07
N MET A 239 -5.85 6.13 17.59
CA MET A 239 -5.41 7.22 16.69
C MET A 239 -4.50 8.23 17.41
N GLU A 240 -4.75 8.54 18.68
CA GLU A 240 -3.88 9.38 19.50
C GLU A 240 -2.49 8.77 19.65
N GLU A 241 -2.41 7.44 19.79
CA GLU A 241 -1.13 6.71 19.81
C GLU A 241 -0.41 6.79 18.46
N VAL A 242 -1.12 6.61 17.33
CA VAL A 242 -0.52 6.78 15.98
C VAL A 242 0.01 8.20 15.80
N ASP A 243 -0.75 9.23 16.18
CA ASP A 243 -0.33 10.63 16.07
C ASP A 243 0.87 10.94 16.97
N ALA A 244 0.90 10.40 18.20
CA ALA A 244 2.04 10.55 19.11
C ALA A 244 3.34 9.95 18.52
N VAL A 245 3.27 8.75 17.92
CA VAL A 245 4.41 8.14 17.23
C VAL A 245 4.81 8.96 16.00
N ALA A 246 3.84 9.41 15.18
CA ALA A 246 4.10 10.27 14.03
C ALA A 246 4.86 11.55 14.42
N ARG A 247 4.43 12.24 15.46
CA ARG A 247 5.12 13.43 16.00
C ARG A 247 6.53 13.10 16.45
N ARG A 248 6.74 11.95 17.07
CA ARG A 248 8.06 11.54 17.57
C ARG A 248 9.06 11.25 16.45
N VAL A 249 8.57 10.84 15.26
CA VAL A 249 9.39 10.73 14.03
C VAL A 249 9.44 12.03 13.21
N GLY A 250 8.96 13.15 13.76
CA GLY A 250 9.02 14.47 13.12
C GLY A 250 7.92 14.76 12.10
N ILE A 251 6.83 13.99 12.13
CA ILE A 251 5.68 14.19 11.23
C ILE A 251 4.53 14.86 12.00
N GLU A 252 4.03 15.95 11.45
CA GLU A 252 2.78 16.57 11.88
C GLU A 252 1.67 16.20 10.88
N VAL A 253 0.62 15.51 11.38
CA VAL A 253 -0.55 15.17 10.58
C VAL A 253 -1.53 16.31 10.65
N HIS A 254 -1.76 16.99 9.53
CA HIS A 254 -2.58 18.22 9.46
C HIS A 254 -4.11 17.99 9.53
N VAL A 255 -4.54 16.75 9.72
CA VAL A 255 -5.96 16.38 9.86
C VAL A 255 -6.21 15.95 11.30
N SER A 256 -7.21 16.54 11.97
CA SER A 256 -7.54 16.15 13.32
C SER A 256 -8.16 14.73 13.37
N ILE A 257 -8.04 14.08 14.53
CA ILE A 257 -8.63 12.76 14.77
C ILE A 257 -10.14 12.80 14.51
N ASP A 258 -10.85 13.87 14.94
CA ASP A 258 -12.26 14.04 14.69
C ASP A 258 -12.61 14.12 13.20
N GLN A 259 -11.80 14.86 12.43
CA GLN A 259 -11.96 14.93 10.98
C GLN A 259 -11.73 13.57 10.32
N ARG A 260 -10.75 12.78 10.82
CA ARG A 260 -10.43 11.45 10.31
C ARG A 260 -11.57 10.45 10.59
N ILE A 261 -12.15 10.49 11.83
CA ILE A 261 -13.31 9.66 12.21
C ILE A 261 -14.53 10.04 11.35
N LYS A 262 -14.86 11.34 11.25
CA LYS A 262 -15.94 11.82 10.37
C LYS A 262 -15.73 11.44 8.90
N GLY A 263 -14.47 11.39 8.45
CA GLY A 263 -14.14 10.90 7.12
C GLY A 263 -14.51 9.43 6.94
N ALA A 264 -14.18 8.58 7.90
CA ALA A 264 -14.53 7.16 7.88
C ALA A 264 -16.05 6.93 7.96
N GLU A 265 -16.76 7.74 8.76
CA GLU A 265 -18.23 7.71 8.84
C GLU A 265 -18.88 7.99 7.48
N ARG A 266 -18.37 8.97 6.73
CA ARG A 266 -18.89 9.32 5.39
C ARG A 266 -18.67 8.24 4.34
N VAL A 267 -17.61 7.43 4.47
CA VAL A 267 -17.39 6.25 3.62
C VAL A 267 -18.48 5.21 3.87
N GLY A 268 -19.05 5.16 5.08
CA GLY A 268 -20.23 4.33 5.39
C GLY A 268 -19.90 2.85 5.52
N ASP A 269 -20.82 2.01 5.00
CA ASP A 269 -20.77 0.55 5.21
C ASP A 269 -19.78 -0.16 4.28
N HIS A 270 -18.55 0.36 4.23
CA HIS A 270 -17.44 -0.19 3.48
C HIS A 270 -16.58 -1.13 4.35
N LYS A 271 -16.26 -2.32 3.83
CA LYS A 271 -15.33 -3.27 4.45
C LYS A 271 -13.90 -2.85 4.20
N THR A 272 -13.08 -2.82 5.25
CA THR A 272 -11.64 -2.56 5.09
C THR A 272 -10.94 -3.65 4.28
N SER A 273 -9.78 -3.33 3.69
CA SER A 273 -8.98 -4.32 2.95
C SER A 273 -8.55 -5.50 3.84
N MET A 274 -8.31 -5.27 5.13
CA MET A 274 -7.93 -6.32 6.07
C MET A 274 -9.08 -7.28 6.36
N LEU A 275 -10.32 -6.79 6.50
CA LEU A 275 -11.50 -7.64 6.62
C LEU A 275 -11.74 -8.46 5.34
N GLN A 276 -11.57 -7.85 4.16
CA GLN A 276 -11.66 -8.56 2.89
C GLN A 276 -10.62 -9.69 2.78
N ASP A 277 -9.40 -9.46 3.27
CA ASP A 277 -8.36 -10.48 3.30
C ASP A 277 -8.71 -11.61 4.27
N LEU A 278 -9.22 -11.28 5.47
CA LEU A 278 -9.68 -12.27 6.45
C LEU A 278 -10.78 -13.15 5.89
N GLU A 279 -11.81 -12.56 5.28
CA GLU A 279 -12.93 -13.30 4.67
C GLU A 279 -12.48 -14.20 3.51
N ALA A 280 -11.46 -13.76 2.77
CA ALA A 280 -10.85 -14.52 1.69
C ALA A 280 -9.76 -15.51 2.15
N ARG A 281 -9.54 -15.67 3.46
CA ARG A 281 -8.48 -16.49 4.06
C ARG A 281 -7.09 -16.17 3.48
N ARG A 282 -6.79 -14.90 3.32
CA ARG A 282 -5.50 -14.40 2.83
C ARG A 282 -4.72 -13.75 3.98
N PRO A 283 -3.38 -13.80 3.94
CA PRO A 283 -2.54 -13.08 4.89
C PRO A 283 -2.88 -11.58 4.91
N MET A 284 -3.05 -11.04 6.13
CA MET A 284 -3.36 -9.64 6.38
C MET A 284 -2.07 -8.79 6.50
N GLU A 285 -2.11 -7.52 6.12
CA GLU A 285 -0.96 -6.61 6.22
C GLU A 285 -0.83 -5.97 7.61
N ILE A 286 -1.12 -6.73 8.66
CA ILE A 286 -1.15 -6.23 10.04
C ILE A 286 0.23 -5.74 10.52
N ASP A 287 1.31 -6.41 10.08
CA ASP A 287 2.68 -6.07 10.45
C ASP A 287 3.08 -4.68 9.90
N ALA A 288 2.82 -4.42 8.61
CA ALA A 288 3.15 -3.14 7.99
C ALA A 288 2.23 -1.98 8.43
N LEU A 289 0.99 -2.26 8.82
CA LEU A 289 0.01 -1.25 9.25
C LEU A 289 0.13 -0.92 10.73
N THR A 290 -0.20 -1.85 11.59
CA THR A 290 -0.26 -1.62 13.05
C THR A 290 1.04 -2.04 13.73
N GLY A 291 1.63 -3.16 13.30
CA GLY A 291 2.88 -3.68 13.86
C GLY A 291 4.04 -2.70 13.74
N SER A 292 4.16 -2.04 12.59
CA SER A 292 5.19 -1.01 12.35
C SER A 292 5.08 0.18 13.31
N VAL A 293 3.85 0.62 13.65
CA VAL A 293 3.62 1.69 14.62
C VAL A 293 3.94 1.22 16.04
N VAL A 294 3.59 -0.03 16.38
CA VAL A 294 3.94 -0.63 17.68
C VAL A 294 5.45 -0.73 17.84
N GLU A 295 6.18 -1.22 16.82
CA GLU A 295 7.64 -1.29 16.84
C GLU A 295 8.28 0.09 16.99
N LEU A 296 7.77 1.09 16.28
CA LEU A 296 8.24 2.48 16.43
C LEU A 296 7.94 3.04 17.82
N GLY A 297 6.76 2.77 18.39
CA GLY A 297 6.42 3.14 19.74
C GLY A 297 7.44 2.60 20.76
N ASP A 298 7.81 1.33 20.65
CA ASP A 298 8.82 0.71 21.51
C ASP A 298 10.20 1.35 21.34
N ARG A 299 10.66 1.55 20.08
CA ARG A 299 11.96 2.16 19.79
C ARG A 299 12.07 3.61 20.27
N LEU A 300 10.97 4.34 20.25
CA LEU A 300 10.93 5.78 20.55
C LEU A 300 10.45 6.09 21.97
N GLY A 301 10.10 5.07 22.75
CA GLY A 301 9.59 5.21 24.12
C GLY A 301 8.19 5.85 24.16
N VAL A 302 7.36 5.66 23.12
CA VAL A 302 5.97 6.14 23.07
C VAL A 302 5.04 5.00 23.46
N PRO A 303 4.24 5.12 24.54
CA PRO A 303 3.27 4.10 24.91
C PRO A 303 2.16 3.94 23.86
N VAL A 304 1.91 2.69 23.44
CA VAL A 304 0.92 2.35 22.41
C VAL A 304 0.04 1.15 22.84
N PRO A 305 -0.64 1.21 23.99
CA PRO A 305 -1.37 0.07 24.55
C PRO A 305 -2.56 -0.38 23.70
N HIS A 306 -3.33 0.55 23.08
CA HIS A 306 -4.44 0.20 22.20
C HIS A 306 -3.94 -0.51 20.95
N LEU A 307 -2.94 0.07 20.26
CA LEU A 307 -2.36 -0.52 19.06
C LEU A 307 -1.72 -1.88 19.33
N ARG A 308 -1.04 -2.04 20.46
CA ARG A 308 -0.46 -3.31 20.87
C ARG A 308 -1.52 -4.40 21.06
N THR A 309 -2.64 -4.04 21.69
CA THR A 309 -3.79 -4.94 21.88
C THR A 309 -4.38 -5.35 20.53
N LEU A 310 -4.63 -4.38 19.65
CA LEU A 310 -5.16 -4.64 18.31
C LEU A 310 -4.20 -5.51 17.50
N TYR A 311 -2.91 -5.20 17.51
CA TYR A 311 -1.88 -5.95 16.79
C TYR A 311 -1.81 -7.40 17.26
N GLY A 312 -1.66 -7.63 18.58
CA GLY A 312 -1.59 -8.98 19.13
C GLY A 312 -2.85 -9.81 18.86
N SER A 313 -4.03 -9.18 18.98
CA SER A 313 -5.31 -9.85 18.71
C SER A 313 -5.46 -10.27 17.24
N VAL A 314 -5.07 -9.41 16.30
CA VAL A 314 -5.13 -9.76 14.86
C VAL A 314 -4.06 -10.79 14.49
N LYS A 315 -2.87 -10.74 15.08
CA LYS A 315 -1.84 -11.79 14.88
C LYS A 315 -2.36 -13.17 15.30
N LEU A 316 -3.02 -13.23 16.47
CA LEU A 316 -3.64 -14.48 16.94
C LEU A 316 -4.80 -14.93 16.03
N LEU A 317 -5.66 -13.98 15.62
CA LEU A 317 -6.75 -14.27 14.68
C LEU A 317 -6.21 -14.82 13.35
N GLN A 318 -5.14 -14.23 12.82
CA GLN A 318 -4.51 -14.67 11.59
C GLN A 318 -3.95 -16.10 11.73
N ALA A 319 -3.26 -16.40 12.83
CA ALA A 319 -2.72 -17.74 13.08
C ALA A 319 -3.81 -18.82 13.21
N ALA A 320 -5.01 -18.44 13.66
CA ALA A 320 -6.14 -19.35 13.79
C ALA A 320 -6.92 -19.57 12.46
N ASN A 321 -6.74 -18.71 11.45
CA ASN A 321 -7.52 -18.72 10.21
C ASN A 321 -6.70 -19.11 8.96
N LEU A 322 -5.38 -19.22 9.06
CA LEU A 322 -4.46 -19.68 8.01
C LEU A 322 -3.91 -21.06 8.33
#